data_a05a8bab936e28fe2c6b360ed0a6b4bb
#
_entry.id   a05a8bab936e28fe2c6b360ed0a6b4bb
#
_cell.length_a   1.000
_cell.length_b   1.000
_cell.length_c   1.000
_cell.angle_alpha   90.00
_cell.angle_beta   90.00
_cell.angle_gamma   90.00
#
_symmetry.space_group_name_H-M   'P 1'
#
loop_
_entity.id
_entity.type
_entity.pdbx_description
1 polymer ?
#
loop_
_entity_poly.entity_id
_entity_poly.type
_entity_poly.pdbx_seq_one_letter_code
_entity_poly.pdbx_strand_id
1 'polypeptide(L)'
;MIERIAPGATIGVLGGGQLGRMFGIAARRLGYRVHTYEASPDSPAGQISDREFTGSYTNEAAIAEFVDSVDVITFEFENIPAGVLDWIATKKPIHPRSEVLHICQTREREKTFLHAKGYPIAPFRVVGNEDELRIA
;
A
#
# COMPACT_ATOMS: atom_id res chain seq x y z
N MET A 1 -13.01 11.61 -14.14
CA MET A 1 -11.70 11.76 -14.82
C MET A 1 -10.62 11.51 -13.78
N ILE A 2 -9.62 10.69 -14.08
CA ILE A 2 -8.44 10.58 -13.20
C ILE A 2 -7.65 11.86 -13.39
N GLU A 3 -7.54 12.66 -12.34
CA GLU A 3 -6.71 13.86 -12.36
C GLU A 3 -5.25 13.46 -12.53
N ARG A 4 -4.58 14.03 -13.52
CA ARG A 4 -3.15 13.75 -13.74
C ARG A 4 -2.34 14.49 -12.70
N ILE A 5 -1.50 13.78 -12.01
CA ILE A 5 -0.53 14.33 -11.08
C ILE A 5 0.75 14.64 -11.87
N ALA A 6 1.07 15.91 -11.97
CA ALA A 6 2.22 16.38 -12.75
C ALA A 6 3.54 16.22 -11.99
N PRO A 7 4.69 16.10 -12.67
CA PRO A 7 6.01 16.21 -12.05
C PRO A 7 6.13 17.49 -11.22
N GLY A 8 6.85 17.42 -10.11
CA GLY A 8 6.92 18.45 -9.08
C GLY A 8 5.98 18.20 -7.89
N ALA A 9 4.93 17.39 -8.07
CA ALA A 9 4.09 16.94 -6.97
C ALA A 9 4.83 15.93 -6.05
N THR A 10 4.29 15.76 -4.85
CA THR A 10 4.82 14.87 -3.82
C THR A 10 4.01 13.58 -3.74
N ILE A 11 4.65 12.45 -3.94
CA ILE A 11 4.05 11.13 -3.79
C ILE A 11 4.36 10.58 -2.40
N GLY A 12 3.34 10.22 -1.64
CA GLY A 12 3.48 9.50 -0.38
C GLY A 12 3.54 7.99 -0.61
N VAL A 13 4.48 7.33 0.03
CA VAL A 13 4.63 5.87 0.00
C VAL A 13 4.42 5.32 1.40
N LEU A 14 3.39 4.49 1.58
CA LEU A 14 3.20 3.71 2.80
C LEU A 14 3.99 2.41 2.66
N GLY A 15 4.96 2.22 3.55
CA GLY A 15 5.95 1.15 3.49
C GLY A 15 7.33 1.67 3.11
N GLY A 16 8.31 1.35 3.94
CA GLY A 16 9.71 1.81 3.82
C GLY A 16 10.67 0.76 3.25
N GLY A 17 10.16 -0.35 2.74
CA GLY A 17 10.97 -1.47 2.28
C GLY A 17 11.71 -1.24 0.96
N GLN A 18 12.27 -2.33 0.46
CA GLN A 18 13.07 -2.31 -0.76
C GLN A 18 12.26 -1.90 -2.00
N LEU A 19 11.01 -2.33 -2.09
CA LEU A 19 10.14 -1.95 -3.21
C LEU A 19 9.80 -0.46 -3.17
N GLY A 20 9.51 0.10 -1.99
CA GLY A 20 9.34 1.53 -1.79
C GLY A 20 10.56 2.33 -2.20
N ARG A 21 11.78 1.83 -1.88
CA ARG A 21 13.04 2.42 -2.36
C ARG A 21 13.14 2.42 -3.88
N MET A 22 12.87 1.29 -4.52
CA MET A 22 12.92 1.18 -5.99
C MET A 22 11.91 2.12 -6.66
N PHE A 23 10.68 2.15 -6.13
CA PHE A 23 9.64 3.07 -6.56
C PHE A 23 10.12 4.53 -6.42
N GLY A 24 10.62 4.91 -5.24
CA GLY A 24 11.08 6.27 -4.96
C GLY A 24 12.18 6.72 -5.92
N ILE A 25 13.16 5.87 -6.23
CA ILE A 25 14.21 6.16 -7.21
C ILE A 25 13.59 6.43 -8.60
N ALA A 26 12.63 5.61 -9.03
CA ALA A 26 11.97 5.79 -10.32
C ALA A 26 11.12 7.08 -10.35
N ALA A 27 10.35 7.35 -9.30
CA ALA A 27 9.54 8.56 -9.18
C ALA A 27 10.39 9.83 -9.22
N ARG A 28 11.51 9.85 -8.49
CA ARG A 28 12.44 11.00 -8.51
C ARG A 28 13.07 11.25 -9.87
N ARG A 29 13.38 10.20 -10.62
CA ARG A 29 13.86 10.33 -12.02
C ARG A 29 12.81 10.97 -12.94
N LEU A 30 11.52 10.80 -12.62
CA LEU A 30 10.41 11.40 -13.34
C LEU A 30 10.06 12.82 -12.83
N GLY A 31 10.80 13.34 -11.85
CA GLY A 31 10.63 14.69 -11.34
C GLY A 31 9.62 14.84 -10.20
N TYR A 32 9.24 13.75 -9.55
CA TYR A 32 8.38 13.79 -8.35
C TYR A 32 9.22 13.89 -7.07
N ARG A 33 8.65 14.48 -6.04
CA ARG A 33 9.11 14.35 -4.67
C ARG A 33 8.52 13.08 -4.06
N VAL A 34 9.22 12.50 -3.09
CA VAL A 34 8.78 11.28 -2.41
C VAL A 34 8.87 11.46 -0.90
N HIS A 35 7.75 11.26 -0.22
CA HIS A 35 7.70 11.11 1.22
C HIS A 35 7.36 9.66 1.56
N THR A 36 7.98 9.12 2.62
CA THR A 36 7.78 7.74 3.05
C THR A 36 7.23 7.71 4.46
N TYR A 37 6.32 6.80 4.75
CA TYR A 37 5.83 6.48 6.10
C TYR A 37 6.17 5.05 6.45
N GLU A 38 6.91 4.83 7.54
CA GLU A 38 7.33 3.51 8.00
C GLU A 38 7.28 3.42 9.53
N ALA A 39 7.13 2.20 10.07
CA ALA A 39 7.08 1.97 11.52
C ALA A 39 8.42 2.25 12.21
N SER A 40 9.54 2.04 11.52
CA SER A 40 10.90 2.23 12.03
C SER A 40 11.66 3.28 11.22
N PRO A 41 12.52 4.09 11.84
CA PRO A 41 13.33 5.07 11.13
C PRO A 41 14.45 4.41 10.31
N ASP A 42 15.06 5.21 9.42
CA ASP A 42 16.17 4.80 8.55
C ASP A 42 15.81 3.62 7.64
N SER A 43 14.58 3.62 7.16
CA SER A 43 14.09 2.59 6.26
C SER A 43 14.77 2.67 4.88
N PRO A 44 14.87 1.57 4.12
CA PRO A 44 15.43 1.58 2.77
C PRO A 44 14.84 2.65 1.86
N ALA A 45 13.53 2.89 1.91
CA ALA A 45 12.87 3.96 1.15
C ALA A 45 13.11 5.33 1.78
N GLY A 46 13.11 5.43 3.11
CA GLY A 46 13.39 6.66 3.84
C GLY A 46 14.72 7.28 3.47
N GLN A 47 15.77 6.45 3.29
CA GLN A 47 17.12 6.90 2.92
C GLN A 47 17.21 7.65 1.58
N ILE A 48 16.21 7.51 0.72
CA ILE A 48 16.18 8.19 -0.60
C ILE A 48 14.98 9.15 -0.73
N SER A 49 14.13 9.23 0.27
CA SER A 49 12.97 10.10 0.28
C SER A 49 13.35 11.54 0.61
N ASP A 50 12.53 12.51 0.19
CA ASP A 50 12.68 13.90 0.57
C ASP A 50 12.31 14.12 2.05
N ARG A 51 11.42 13.26 2.57
CA ARG A 51 11.07 13.21 3.99
C ARG A 51 10.62 11.81 4.38
N GLU A 52 11.11 11.32 5.52
CA GLU A 52 10.64 10.10 6.16
C GLU A 52 9.79 10.46 7.38
N PHE A 53 8.63 9.86 7.48
CA PHE A 53 7.76 9.88 8.64
C PHE A 53 7.82 8.53 9.32
N THR A 54 7.95 8.54 10.64
CA THR A 54 8.08 7.30 11.40
C THR A 54 6.96 7.19 12.43
N GLY A 55 6.29 6.06 12.43
CA GLY A 55 5.24 5.76 13.41
C GLY A 55 4.45 4.49 13.10
N SER A 56 3.74 4.00 14.12
CA SER A 56 2.78 2.92 13.91
C SER A 56 1.63 3.39 13.02
N TYR A 57 1.06 2.50 12.22
CA TYR A 57 -0.15 2.75 11.45
C TYR A 57 -1.39 3.03 12.33
N THR A 58 -1.30 2.82 13.64
CA THR A 58 -2.32 3.22 14.62
C THR A 58 -2.08 4.62 15.22
N ASN A 59 -0.99 5.27 14.86
CA ASN A 59 -0.69 6.64 15.28
C ASN A 59 -1.36 7.65 14.33
N GLU A 60 -2.61 8.00 14.63
CA GLU A 60 -3.43 8.88 13.81
C GLU A 60 -2.77 10.25 13.55
N ALA A 61 -2.08 10.80 14.54
CA ALA A 61 -1.44 12.11 14.39
C ALA A 61 -0.26 12.06 13.40
N ALA A 62 0.59 11.04 13.49
CA ALA A 62 1.73 10.88 12.60
C ALA A 62 1.27 10.57 11.15
N ILE A 63 0.23 9.74 10.99
CA ILE A 63 -0.35 9.47 9.66
C ILE A 63 -1.00 10.73 9.08
N ALA A 64 -1.70 11.52 9.89
CA ALA A 64 -2.32 12.77 9.43
C ALA A 64 -1.26 13.75 8.91
N GLU A 65 -0.16 13.92 9.66
CA GLU A 65 0.95 14.78 9.23
C GLU A 65 1.55 14.30 7.89
N PHE A 66 1.75 13.00 7.73
CA PHE A 66 2.21 12.41 6.48
C PHE A 66 1.22 12.70 5.34
N VAL A 67 -0.07 12.41 5.52
CA VAL A 67 -1.14 12.61 4.51
C VAL A 67 -1.22 14.06 4.08
N ASP A 68 -1.13 15.01 5.01
CA ASP A 68 -1.17 16.44 4.71
C ASP A 68 0.04 16.92 3.89
N SER A 69 1.16 16.22 3.98
CA SER A 69 2.42 16.57 3.32
C SER A 69 2.55 16.13 1.87
N VAL A 70 1.57 15.40 1.32
CA VAL A 70 1.65 14.76 0.00
C VAL A 70 0.43 15.08 -0.87
N ASP A 71 0.56 14.90 -2.18
CA ASP A 71 -0.51 15.14 -3.15
C ASP A 71 -1.27 13.85 -3.50
N VAL A 72 -0.58 12.71 -3.51
CA VAL A 72 -1.13 11.39 -3.82
C VAL A 72 -0.40 10.34 -2.99
N ILE A 73 -1.08 9.25 -2.68
CA ILE A 73 -0.52 8.17 -1.87
C ILE A 73 -0.53 6.85 -2.64
N THR A 74 0.52 6.08 -2.46
CA THR A 74 0.62 4.68 -2.85
C THR A 74 1.12 3.85 -1.68
N PHE A 75 1.04 2.54 -1.80
CA PHE A 75 1.58 1.62 -0.81
C PHE A 75 2.31 0.48 -1.51
N GLU A 76 3.31 -0.08 -0.85
CA GLU A 76 4.16 -1.13 -1.41
C GLU A 76 3.98 -2.48 -0.68
N PHE A 77 3.23 -2.48 0.43
CA PHE A 77 3.11 -3.66 1.25
C PHE A 77 1.67 -3.85 1.77
N GLU A 78 1.25 -5.12 1.98
CA GLU A 78 -0.15 -5.46 2.24
C GLU A 78 -0.56 -5.44 3.71
N ASN A 79 0.37 -5.36 4.66
CA ASN A 79 0.05 -5.43 6.09
C ASN A 79 -0.34 -4.09 6.72
N ILE A 80 -0.93 -3.20 5.92
CA ILE A 80 -1.50 -1.94 6.40
C ILE A 80 -2.93 -2.21 6.86
N PRO A 81 -3.35 -1.77 8.05
CA PRO A 81 -4.73 -1.91 8.48
C PRO A 81 -5.71 -1.27 7.47
N ALA A 82 -6.70 -2.04 6.99
CA ALA A 82 -7.61 -1.57 5.94
C ALA A 82 -8.32 -0.26 6.31
N GLY A 83 -8.72 -0.07 7.56
CA GLY A 83 -9.36 1.16 8.04
C GLY A 83 -8.48 2.41 7.91
N VAL A 84 -7.15 2.25 7.93
CA VAL A 84 -6.21 3.36 7.70
C VAL A 84 -6.29 3.84 6.27
N LEU A 85 -6.29 2.92 5.30
CA LEU A 85 -6.40 3.29 3.88
C LEU A 85 -7.77 3.88 3.55
N ASP A 86 -8.83 3.37 4.14
CA ASP A 86 -10.18 3.95 3.98
C ASP A 86 -10.24 5.37 4.50
N TRP A 87 -9.65 5.63 5.66
CA TRP A 87 -9.55 6.98 6.21
C TRP A 87 -8.70 7.90 5.31
N ILE A 88 -7.53 7.43 4.85
CA ILE A 88 -6.67 8.17 3.92
C ILE A 88 -7.42 8.54 2.65
N ALA A 89 -8.19 7.59 2.08
CA ALA A 89 -8.97 7.80 0.86
C ALA A 89 -10.02 8.91 0.98
N THR A 90 -10.44 9.26 2.21
CA THR A 90 -11.32 10.43 2.46
C THR A 90 -10.58 11.77 2.38
N LYS A 91 -9.25 11.78 2.42
CA LYS A 91 -8.40 12.97 2.49
C LYS A 91 -7.59 13.21 1.22
N LYS A 92 -7.03 12.16 0.65
CA LYS A 92 -6.10 12.21 -0.49
C LYS A 92 -6.39 11.08 -1.48
N PRO A 93 -6.11 11.30 -2.76
CA PRO A 93 -6.11 10.21 -3.73
C PRO A 93 -5.12 9.12 -3.31
N ILE A 94 -5.59 7.86 -3.32
CA ILE A 94 -4.75 6.70 -3.04
C ILE A 94 -4.86 5.68 -4.18
N HIS A 95 -3.73 5.17 -4.62
CA HIS A 95 -3.63 4.19 -5.69
C HIS A 95 -2.57 3.12 -5.36
N PRO A 96 -2.92 1.82 -5.50
CA PRO A 96 -4.25 1.29 -5.81
C PRO A 96 -5.29 1.64 -4.71
N ARG A 97 -6.57 1.45 -5.00
CA ARG A 97 -7.64 1.71 -4.01
C ARG A 97 -7.57 0.72 -2.85
N SER A 98 -8.14 1.09 -1.71
CA SER A 98 -8.18 0.25 -0.49
C SER A 98 -8.83 -1.12 -0.72
N GLU A 99 -9.82 -1.21 -1.64
CA GLU A 99 -10.44 -2.49 -1.97
C GLU A 99 -9.44 -3.50 -2.55
N VAL A 100 -8.44 -3.02 -3.31
CA VAL A 100 -7.38 -3.90 -3.84
C VAL A 100 -6.57 -4.50 -2.71
N LEU A 101 -6.16 -3.67 -1.75
CA LEU A 101 -5.45 -4.15 -0.57
C LEU A 101 -6.29 -5.19 0.20
N HIS A 102 -7.57 -4.88 0.44
CA HIS A 102 -8.47 -5.78 1.14
C HIS A 102 -8.56 -7.17 0.49
N ILE A 103 -8.58 -7.22 -0.83
CA ILE A 103 -8.58 -8.49 -1.58
C ILE A 103 -7.24 -9.22 -1.39
N CYS A 104 -6.12 -8.52 -1.51
CA CYS A 104 -4.78 -9.12 -1.47
C CYS A 104 -4.32 -9.55 -0.07
N GLN A 105 -4.90 -9.00 1.00
CA GLN A 105 -4.48 -9.28 2.38
C GLN A 105 -4.72 -10.72 2.85
N THR A 106 -5.66 -11.43 2.26
CA THR A 106 -5.89 -12.85 2.56
C THR A 106 -5.90 -13.69 1.30
N ARG A 107 -5.17 -14.80 1.35
CA ARG A 107 -5.07 -15.72 0.21
C ARG A 107 -6.42 -16.27 -0.25
N GLU A 108 -7.32 -16.49 0.69
CA GLU A 108 -8.70 -16.89 0.39
C GLU A 108 -9.43 -15.84 -0.46
N ARG A 109 -9.44 -14.59 -0.03
CA ARG A 109 -10.11 -13.51 -0.76
C ARG A 109 -9.51 -13.30 -2.14
N GLU A 110 -8.17 -13.28 -2.22
CA GLU A 110 -7.44 -13.13 -3.46
C GLU A 110 -7.82 -14.24 -4.47
N LYS A 111 -7.70 -15.51 -4.04
CA LYS A 111 -7.99 -16.66 -4.89
C LYS A 111 -9.46 -16.73 -5.30
N THR A 112 -10.37 -16.47 -4.38
CA THR A 112 -11.81 -16.44 -4.65
C THR A 112 -12.15 -15.34 -5.65
N PHE A 113 -11.60 -14.14 -5.47
CA PHE A 113 -11.80 -13.02 -6.40
C PHE A 113 -11.29 -13.35 -7.80
N LEU A 114 -10.05 -13.82 -7.93
CA LEU A 114 -9.44 -14.15 -9.22
C LEU A 114 -10.23 -15.26 -9.93
N HIS A 115 -10.64 -16.30 -9.21
CA HIS A 115 -11.46 -17.39 -9.74
C HIS A 115 -12.81 -16.87 -10.24
N ALA A 116 -13.52 -16.08 -9.45
CA ALA A 116 -14.81 -15.51 -9.80
C ALA A 116 -14.75 -14.57 -11.01
N LYS A 117 -13.59 -13.96 -11.29
CA LYS A 117 -13.33 -13.11 -12.44
C LYS A 117 -12.80 -13.87 -13.67
N GLY A 118 -12.65 -15.18 -13.59
CA GLY A 118 -12.18 -16.02 -14.69
C GLY A 118 -10.69 -15.91 -15.00
N TYR A 119 -9.88 -15.40 -14.08
CA TYR A 119 -8.43 -15.38 -14.27
C TYR A 119 -7.84 -16.79 -14.14
N PRO A 120 -6.82 -17.14 -14.95
CA PRO A 120 -6.14 -18.41 -14.85
C PRO A 120 -5.33 -18.46 -13.54
N ILE A 121 -5.73 -19.34 -12.63
CA ILE A 121 -5.07 -19.56 -11.34
C ILE A 121 -4.90 -21.06 -11.10
N ALA A 122 -3.92 -21.41 -10.27
CA ALA A 122 -3.78 -22.77 -9.81
C ALA A 122 -5.03 -23.23 -9.04
N PRO A 123 -5.47 -24.49 -9.19
CA PRO A 123 -6.56 -25.04 -8.39
C PRO A 123 -6.32 -24.80 -6.89
N PHE A 124 -7.36 -24.47 -6.18
CA PHE A 124 -7.29 -24.23 -4.74
C PHE A 124 -8.55 -24.71 -4.05
N ARG A 125 -8.44 -24.93 -2.74
CA ARG A 125 -9.57 -25.20 -1.85
C ARG A 125 -9.41 -24.37 -0.59
N VAL A 126 -10.49 -23.73 -0.18
CA VAL A 126 -10.57 -23.10 1.15
C VAL A 126 -10.91 -24.20 2.14
N VAL A 127 -10.16 -24.25 3.24
CA VAL A 127 -10.34 -25.23 4.32
C VAL A 127 -10.43 -24.46 5.64
N GLY A 128 -11.43 -24.80 6.45
CA GLY A 128 -11.68 -24.15 7.74
C GLY A 128 -11.15 -24.91 8.95
N ASN A 129 -10.76 -26.18 8.75
CA ASN A 129 -10.29 -27.06 9.82
C ASN A 129 -9.40 -28.19 9.30
N GLU A 130 -8.79 -28.95 10.23
CA GLU A 130 -7.85 -30.02 9.90
C GLU A 130 -8.50 -31.19 9.13
N ASP A 131 -9.75 -31.52 9.44
CA ASP A 131 -10.46 -32.61 8.77
C ASP A 131 -10.74 -32.28 7.31
N GLU A 132 -11.13 -31.05 7.03
CA GLU A 132 -11.27 -30.55 5.65
C GLU A 132 -9.95 -30.54 4.90
N LEU A 133 -8.85 -30.20 5.58
CA LEU A 133 -7.50 -30.25 4.97
C LEU A 133 -7.10 -31.66 4.58
N ARG A 134 -7.45 -32.67 5.39
CA ARG A 134 -7.14 -34.08 5.09
C ARG A 134 -7.89 -34.63 3.89
N ILE A 135 -9.06 -34.01 3.57
CA ILE A 135 -9.92 -34.44 2.46
C ILE A 135 -9.60 -33.60 1.19
N ALA A 136 -8.90 -32.48 1.34
CA ALA A 136 -8.61 -31.54 0.24
C ALA A 136 -7.56 -32.03 -0.72
#